data_1aee213c334e6f2814059cbd029a0a33
#
_entry.id   1aee213c334e6f2814059cbd029a0a33
#
_cell.length_a   1.000
_cell.length_b   1.000
_cell.length_c   1.000
_cell.angle_alpha   90.00
_cell.angle_beta   90.00
_cell.angle_gamma   90.00
#
_symmetry.space_group_name_H-M   'P 1'
#
loop_
_entity.id
_entity.type
_entity.pdbx_description
1 polymer ?
#
loop_
_entity_poly.entity_id
_entity_poly.type
_entity_poly.pdbx_seq_one_letter_code
_entity_poly.pdbx_strand_id
1 'polypeptide(L)'
;LLKYGHCSFDFKEGRNVVQYNVAEVIFGELDADGLEFQNRVFNEILRVYREQWCALGLGVEVPIHHFINHSDPEVCNVSVDILTSEDHYVPSELWRRKEVHVESDAEMLAVGVPKAVTLYKSKVIERMSRELREKLQDENLTDDEMQDIMQRLSNLNRGKVSIARKLHRLIL
;
A
#
# COMPACT_ATOMS: atom_id res chain seq x y z
N LEU A 1 7.28 -2.41 -0.78
CA LEU A 1 7.90 -2.73 -2.09
C LEU A 1 9.40 -2.91 -1.97
N LEU A 2 10.18 -1.89 -1.60
CA LEU A 2 11.64 -1.95 -1.62
C LEU A 2 12.24 -3.13 -0.85
N LYS A 3 11.67 -3.48 0.32
CA LYS A 3 12.15 -4.61 1.15
C LYS A 3 11.54 -5.95 0.75
N TYR A 4 10.24 -5.98 0.46
CA TYR A 4 9.47 -7.21 0.38
C TYR A 4 8.75 -7.41 -0.96
N GLY A 5 8.97 -6.55 -1.95
CA GLY A 5 8.23 -6.62 -3.21
C GLY A 5 8.45 -7.91 -3.99
N HIS A 6 9.63 -8.54 -3.85
CA HIS A 6 9.95 -9.84 -4.45
C HIS A 6 9.38 -11.03 -3.68
N CYS A 7 8.98 -10.83 -2.42
CA CYS A 7 8.45 -11.88 -1.57
C CYS A 7 7.07 -12.34 -2.02
N SER A 8 6.75 -13.58 -1.71
CA SER A 8 5.43 -14.15 -1.88
C SER A 8 4.87 -14.59 -0.53
N PHE A 9 3.54 -14.56 -0.40
CA PHE A 9 2.83 -15.01 0.79
C PHE A 9 1.59 -15.80 0.39
N ASP A 10 1.18 -16.71 1.29
CA ASP A 10 0.00 -17.54 1.09
C ASP A 10 -1.23 -16.84 1.68
N PHE A 11 -2.27 -16.74 0.90
CA PHE A 11 -3.55 -16.19 1.34
C PHE A 11 -4.65 -17.26 1.23
N LYS A 12 -5.43 -17.41 2.30
CA LYS A 12 -6.54 -18.41 2.35
C LYS A 12 -7.80 -17.79 1.77
N GLU A 13 -8.22 -18.27 0.60
CA GLU A 13 -9.51 -17.97 0.01
C GLU A 13 -10.48 -19.15 0.24
N GLY A 14 -11.20 -19.10 1.35
CA GLY A 14 -12.08 -20.18 1.75
C GLY A 14 -11.29 -21.47 2.10
N ARG A 15 -11.41 -22.52 1.24
CA ARG A 15 -10.68 -23.79 1.39
C ARG A 15 -9.37 -23.85 0.59
N ASN A 16 -9.13 -22.89 -0.28
CA ASN A 16 -7.95 -22.85 -1.14
C ASN A 16 -6.89 -21.95 -0.53
N VAL A 17 -5.63 -22.33 -0.72
CA VAL A 17 -4.47 -21.49 -0.45
C VAL A 17 -3.96 -21.00 -1.79
N VAL A 18 -3.91 -19.69 -1.97
CA VAL A 18 -3.39 -19.05 -3.18
C VAL A 18 -2.15 -18.27 -2.81
N GLN A 19 -1.08 -18.45 -3.57
CA GLN A 19 0.15 -17.71 -3.37
C GLN A 19 0.11 -16.40 -4.16
N TYR A 20 0.37 -15.30 -3.49
CA TYR A 20 0.45 -13.96 -4.06
C TYR A 20 1.83 -13.37 -3.92
N ASN A 21 2.28 -12.62 -4.93
CA ASN A 21 3.48 -11.80 -4.83
C ASN A 21 3.13 -10.40 -4.29
N VAL A 22 3.97 -9.85 -3.40
CA VAL A 22 3.73 -8.54 -2.76
C VAL A 22 3.62 -7.41 -3.78
N ALA A 23 4.54 -7.33 -4.75
CA ALA A 23 4.50 -6.28 -5.77
C ALA A 23 3.26 -6.39 -6.65
N GLU A 24 2.88 -7.63 -7.05
CA GLU A 24 1.69 -7.89 -7.85
C GLU A 24 0.41 -7.42 -7.14
N VAL A 25 0.26 -7.74 -5.86
CA VAL A 25 -0.90 -7.32 -5.06
C VAL A 25 -0.96 -5.80 -4.95
N ILE A 26 0.17 -5.14 -4.65
CA ILE A 26 0.19 -3.68 -4.49
C ILE A 26 -0.13 -3.00 -5.81
N PHE A 27 0.50 -3.40 -6.92
CA PHE A 27 0.23 -2.81 -8.23
C PHE A 27 -1.19 -3.09 -8.70
N GLY A 28 -1.67 -4.32 -8.57
CA GLY A 28 -3.03 -4.70 -8.95
C GLY A 28 -4.10 -3.89 -8.21
N GLU A 29 -3.91 -3.70 -6.92
CA GLU A 29 -4.84 -2.92 -6.08
C GLU A 29 -4.79 -1.40 -6.36
N LEU A 30 -3.62 -0.85 -6.69
CA LEU A 30 -3.49 0.55 -7.08
C LEU A 30 -4.09 0.80 -8.47
N ASP A 31 -3.80 -0.09 -9.43
CA ASP A 31 -4.28 0.03 -10.81
C ASP A 31 -5.81 -0.15 -10.91
N ALA A 32 -6.38 -1.07 -10.12
CA ALA A 32 -7.83 -1.31 -10.08
C ALA A 32 -8.63 -0.05 -9.69
N ASP A 33 -8.06 0.80 -8.83
CA ASP A 33 -8.71 2.03 -8.38
C ASP A 33 -8.10 3.30 -9.02
N GLY A 34 -7.13 3.17 -9.93
CA GLY A 34 -6.43 4.29 -10.58
C GLY A 34 -5.71 5.19 -9.59
N LEU A 35 -5.08 4.60 -8.56
CA LEU A 35 -4.45 5.33 -7.47
C LEU A 35 -2.96 5.51 -7.69
N GLU A 36 -2.48 6.72 -7.41
CA GLU A 36 -1.06 7.08 -7.38
C GLU A 36 -0.69 7.73 -6.05
N PHE A 37 0.58 7.66 -5.67
CA PHE A 37 1.07 8.39 -4.51
C PHE A 37 1.14 9.89 -4.81
N GLN A 38 0.63 10.72 -3.90
CA GLN A 38 0.72 12.17 -4.04
C GLN A 38 2.12 12.70 -3.80
N ASN A 39 2.85 12.05 -2.90
CA ASN A 39 4.23 12.43 -2.64
C ASN A 39 5.07 12.06 -3.87
N ARG A 40 5.71 13.07 -4.47
CA ARG A 40 6.52 12.94 -5.68
C ARG A 40 7.61 11.87 -5.53
N VAL A 41 8.26 11.83 -4.38
CA VAL A 41 9.36 10.87 -4.12
C VAL A 41 8.84 9.45 -4.08
N PHE A 42 7.76 9.19 -3.34
CA PHE A 42 7.16 7.86 -3.29
C PHE A 42 6.57 7.43 -4.63
N ASN A 43 6.01 8.36 -5.39
CA ASN A 43 5.49 8.06 -6.72
C ASN A 43 6.63 7.70 -7.68
N GLU A 44 7.75 8.40 -7.60
CA GLU A 44 8.95 8.10 -8.40
C GLU A 44 9.55 6.74 -8.02
N ILE A 45 9.65 6.40 -6.72
CA ILE A 45 10.08 5.08 -6.27
C ILE A 45 9.14 3.99 -6.81
N LEU A 46 7.82 4.22 -6.77
CA LEU A 46 6.83 3.28 -7.29
C LEU A 46 7.00 3.07 -8.80
N ARG A 47 7.20 4.15 -9.55
CA ARG A 47 7.41 4.12 -11.01
C ARG A 47 8.67 3.32 -11.38
N VAL A 48 9.81 3.66 -10.75
CA VAL A 48 11.07 2.96 -11.00
C VAL A 48 10.96 1.49 -10.63
N TYR A 49 10.34 1.17 -9.49
CA TYR A 49 10.13 -0.22 -9.08
C TYR A 49 9.28 -0.98 -10.11
N ARG A 50 8.18 -0.39 -10.58
CA ARG A 50 7.28 -1.01 -11.57
C ARG A 50 8.00 -1.27 -12.89
N GLU A 51 8.79 -0.32 -13.38
CA GLU A 51 9.57 -0.47 -14.63
C GLU A 51 10.54 -1.65 -14.52
N GLN A 52 11.31 -1.72 -13.43
CA GLN A 52 12.25 -2.81 -13.21
C GLN A 52 11.54 -4.15 -12.99
N TRP A 53 10.47 -4.17 -12.23
CA TRP A 53 9.68 -5.36 -11.97
C TRP A 53 9.05 -5.94 -13.25
N CYS A 54 8.53 -5.10 -14.14
CA CYS A 54 8.02 -5.52 -15.45
C CYS A 54 9.12 -6.11 -16.34
N ALA A 55 10.34 -5.60 -16.24
CA ALA A 55 11.47 -6.08 -17.03
C ALA A 55 12.05 -7.41 -16.50
N LEU A 56 12.09 -7.60 -15.17
CA LEU A 56 12.68 -8.75 -14.51
C LEU A 56 11.72 -9.93 -14.33
N GLY A 57 10.42 -9.66 -14.19
CA GLY A 57 9.38 -10.66 -13.95
C GLY A 57 9.03 -10.88 -12.48
N LEU A 58 8.02 -11.75 -12.25
CA LEU A 58 7.49 -12.07 -10.92
C LEU A 58 8.54 -12.75 -10.04
N GLY A 59 8.58 -12.35 -8.76
CA GLY A 59 9.40 -13.00 -7.74
C GLY A 59 10.90 -12.68 -7.82
N VAL A 60 11.32 -11.84 -8.77
CA VAL A 60 12.71 -11.39 -8.87
C VAL A 60 12.88 -10.12 -8.04
N GLU A 61 13.95 -10.10 -7.24
CA GLU A 61 14.31 -8.92 -6.46
C GLU A 61 14.75 -7.77 -7.39
N VAL A 62 14.12 -6.61 -7.25
CA VAL A 62 14.55 -5.42 -7.98
C VAL A 62 15.84 -4.90 -7.36
N PRO A 63 16.93 -4.76 -8.14
CA PRO A 63 18.22 -4.37 -7.60
C PRO A 63 18.17 -2.99 -6.92
N ILE A 64 18.65 -2.93 -5.68
CA ILE A 64 18.62 -1.74 -4.81
C ILE A 64 19.35 -0.55 -5.44
N HIS A 65 20.37 -0.80 -6.28
CA HIS A 65 21.15 0.27 -6.90
C HIS A 65 20.35 1.22 -7.78
N HIS A 66 19.19 0.81 -8.31
CA HIS A 66 18.28 1.70 -9.05
C HIS A 66 17.71 2.82 -8.18
N PHE A 67 17.64 2.61 -6.88
CA PHE A 67 17.09 3.56 -5.92
C PHE A 67 18.17 4.36 -5.20
N ILE A 68 19.23 3.71 -4.73
CA ILE A 68 20.33 4.38 -4.01
C ILE A 68 21.23 5.21 -4.91
N ASN A 69 21.30 4.90 -6.21
CA ASN A 69 22.04 5.65 -7.22
C ASN A 69 21.11 6.48 -8.13
N HIS A 70 19.89 6.77 -7.66
CA HIS A 70 18.95 7.56 -8.44
C HIS A 70 19.45 8.99 -8.62
N SER A 71 19.12 9.61 -9.78
CA SER A 71 19.54 10.98 -10.11
C SER A 71 18.94 12.05 -9.18
N ASP A 72 17.79 11.77 -8.58
CA ASP A 72 17.14 12.62 -7.58
C ASP A 72 17.64 12.27 -6.18
N PRO A 73 18.32 13.19 -5.47
CA PRO A 73 18.85 12.93 -4.12
C PRO A 73 17.77 12.62 -3.07
N GLU A 74 16.54 13.16 -3.24
CA GLU A 74 15.44 12.87 -2.32
C GLU A 74 14.99 11.42 -2.43
N VAL A 75 14.91 10.89 -3.65
CA VAL A 75 14.61 9.47 -3.91
C VAL A 75 15.69 8.58 -3.29
N CYS A 76 16.96 8.94 -3.48
CA CYS A 76 18.09 8.21 -2.88
C CYS A 76 17.99 8.19 -1.35
N ASN A 77 17.86 9.34 -0.70
CA ASN A 77 17.82 9.45 0.77
C ASN A 77 16.64 8.66 1.34
N VAL A 78 15.43 8.85 0.82
CA VAL A 78 14.23 8.13 1.28
C VAL A 78 14.36 6.62 1.07
N SER A 79 14.97 6.20 -0.04
CA SER A 79 15.18 4.77 -0.30
C SER A 79 16.19 4.16 0.68
N VAL A 80 17.28 4.87 0.98
CA VAL A 80 18.26 4.45 2.00
C VAL A 80 17.61 4.37 3.36
N ASP A 81 16.84 5.37 3.78
CA ASP A 81 16.15 5.37 5.06
C ASP A 81 15.19 4.17 5.20
N ILE A 82 14.43 3.86 4.15
CA ILE A 82 13.54 2.70 4.14
C ILE A 82 14.33 1.39 4.23
N LEU A 83 15.41 1.26 3.48
CA LEU A 83 16.21 0.03 3.41
C LEU A 83 17.02 -0.22 4.68
N THR A 84 17.47 0.84 5.34
CA THR A 84 18.28 0.75 6.57
C THR A 84 17.42 0.76 7.84
N SER A 85 16.11 1.09 7.75
CA SER A 85 15.23 1.00 8.93
C SER A 85 15.23 -0.44 9.46
N GLU A 86 15.59 -0.58 10.75
CA GLU A 86 15.75 -1.87 11.43
C GLU A 86 14.38 -2.49 11.78
N ASP A 87 13.68 -3.04 10.80
CA ASP A 87 12.47 -3.83 11.05
C ASP A 87 12.77 -5.33 11.23
N HIS A 88 14.05 -5.73 11.16
CA HIS A 88 14.46 -7.10 11.39
C HIS A 88 14.78 -7.38 12.86
N TYR A 89 13.74 -7.56 13.65
CA TYR A 89 13.89 -8.27 14.92
C TYR A 89 14.20 -9.74 14.62
N VAL A 90 15.48 -10.07 14.55
CA VAL A 90 15.90 -11.48 14.58
C VAL A 90 15.68 -11.96 16.03
N PRO A 91 14.69 -12.84 16.29
CA PRO A 91 14.46 -13.32 17.65
C PRO A 91 15.73 -13.99 18.18
N SER A 92 16.20 -13.55 19.34
CA SER A 92 17.34 -14.19 19.97
C SER A 92 17.04 -15.67 20.26
N GLU A 93 18.07 -16.54 20.31
CA GLU A 93 17.89 -17.97 20.66
C GLU A 93 17.11 -18.19 21.96
N LEU A 94 17.11 -17.23 22.86
CA LEU A 94 16.35 -17.24 24.10
C LEU A 94 14.82 -17.27 23.88
N TRP A 95 14.32 -16.61 22.84
CA TRP A 95 12.91 -16.60 22.47
C TRP A 95 12.48 -17.93 21.87
N ARG A 96 13.36 -18.55 21.07
CA ARG A 96 13.16 -19.91 20.55
C ARG A 96 13.05 -20.95 21.66
N ARG A 97 13.86 -20.84 22.72
CA ARG A 97 13.82 -21.75 23.88
C ARG A 97 12.57 -21.59 24.76
N LYS A 98 11.89 -20.44 24.69
CA LYS A 98 10.69 -20.17 25.48
C LYS A 98 9.38 -20.46 24.72
N GLU A 99 9.47 -21.14 23.57
CA GLU A 99 8.31 -21.47 22.71
C GLU A 99 7.42 -20.25 22.39
N VAL A 100 7.99 -19.04 22.36
CA VAL A 100 7.27 -17.85 21.94
C VAL A 100 7.14 -17.94 20.43
N HIS A 101 5.90 -18.08 19.96
CA HIS A 101 5.61 -18.07 18.52
C HIS A 101 5.98 -16.70 17.97
N VAL A 102 7.00 -16.68 17.11
CA VAL A 102 7.37 -15.49 16.35
C VAL A 102 6.80 -15.70 14.95
N GLU A 103 5.91 -14.83 14.55
CA GLU A 103 5.31 -14.87 13.22
C GLU A 103 6.43 -14.86 12.16
N SER A 104 6.31 -15.72 11.16
CA SER A 104 7.22 -15.71 10.03
C SER A 104 7.00 -14.46 9.16
N ASP A 105 8.02 -14.03 8.40
CA ASP A 105 7.87 -12.91 7.46
C ASP A 105 6.71 -13.13 6.49
N ALA A 106 6.48 -14.36 6.06
CA ALA A 106 5.36 -14.72 5.18
C ALA A 106 3.99 -14.51 5.86
N GLU A 107 3.86 -14.86 7.15
CA GLU A 107 2.63 -14.63 7.93
C GLU A 107 2.39 -13.13 8.15
N MET A 108 3.44 -12.39 8.48
CA MET A 108 3.36 -10.93 8.61
C MET A 108 2.95 -10.27 7.29
N LEU A 109 3.46 -10.72 6.15
CA LEU A 109 3.12 -10.19 4.83
C LEU A 109 1.68 -10.51 4.43
N ALA A 110 1.18 -11.71 4.74
CA ALA A 110 -0.18 -12.12 4.43
C ALA A 110 -1.26 -11.21 5.06
N VAL A 111 -0.97 -10.66 6.23
CA VAL A 111 -1.85 -9.71 6.94
C VAL A 111 -1.45 -8.27 6.64
N GLY A 112 -0.16 -7.98 6.68
CA GLY A 112 0.39 -6.63 6.59
C GLY A 112 0.15 -5.97 5.23
N VAL A 113 0.33 -6.70 4.12
CA VAL A 113 0.19 -6.15 2.76
C VAL A 113 -1.25 -5.74 2.47
N PRO A 114 -2.27 -6.62 2.62
CA PRO A 114 -3.67 -6.22 2.41
C PRO A 114 -4.12 -5.09 3.36
N LYS A 115 -3.64 -5.12 4.61
CA LYS A 115 -3.94 -4.08 5.60
C LYS A 115 -3.35 -2.73 5.20
N ALA A 116 -2.09 -2.68 4.77
CA ALA A 116 -1.41 -1.46 4.35
C ALA A 116 -2.09 -0.83 3.13
N VAL A 117 -2.41 -1.63 2.11
CA VAL A 117 -3.13 -1.19 0.92
C VAL A 117 -4.52 -0.64 1.28
N THR A 118 -5.25 -1.36 2.14
CA THR A 118 -6.59 -0.95 2.58
C THR A 118 -6.55 0.35 3.39
N LEU A 119 -5.55 0.53 4.25
CA LEU A 119 -5.33 1.78 4.99
C LEU A 119 -4.99 2.94 4.05
N TYR A 120 -4.14 2.70 3.05
CA TYR A 120 -3.82 3.70 2.04
C TYR A 120 -5.08 4.16 1.30
N LYS A 121 -5.90 3.23 0.80
CA LYS A 121 -7.19 3.54 0.14
C LYS A 121 -8.12 4.34 1.05
N SER A 122 -8.18 4.00 2.35
CA SER A 122 -8.94 4.78 3.33
C SER A 122 -8.47 6.23 3.44
N LYS A 123 -7.15 6.45 3.47
CA LYS A 123 -6.56 7.80 3.50
C LYS A 123 -6.84 8.61 2.23
N VAL A 124 -6.82 7.95 1.08
CA VAL A 124 -7.19 8.59 -0.20
C VAL A 124 -8.66 9.06 -0.16
N ILE A 125 -9.59 8.19 0.28
CA ILE A 125 -11.01 8.55 0.40
C ILE A 125 -11.22 9.70 1.39
N GLU A 126 -10.55 9.69 2.54
CA GLU A 126 -10.63 10.78 3.52
C GLU A 126 -10.19 12.12 2.91
N ARG A 127 -9.09 12.11 2.16
CA ARG A 127 -8.59 13.30 1.48
C ARG A 127 -9.56 13.80 0.42
N MET A 128 -10.00 12.93 -0.51
CA MET A 128 -10.96 13.30 -1.55
C MET A 128 -12.26 13.85 -0.96
N SER A 129 -12.73 13.26 0.15
CA SER A 129 -13.91 13.74 0.84
C SER A 129 -13.70 15.11 1.47
N ARG A 130 -12.51 15.43 1.96
CA ARG A 130 -12.16 16.75 2.48
C ARG A 130 -12.13 17.78 1.37
N GLU A 131 -11.43 17.49 0.27
CA GLU A 131 -11.33 18.38 -0.90
C GLU A 131 -12.71 18.72 -1.50
N LEU A 132 -13.62 17.73 -1.56
CA LEU A 132 -14.99 17.97 -2.03
C LEU A 132 -15.81 18.81 -1.05
N ARG A 133 -15.62 18.65 0.27
CA ARG A 133 -16.29 19.49 1.27
C ARG A 133 -15.77 20.93 1.24
N GLU A 134 -14.48 21.12 1.03
CA GLU A 134 -13.89 22.45 0.86
C GLU A 134 -14.47 23.14 -0.39
N LYS A 135 -14.64 22.41 -1.49
CA LYS A 135 -15.33 22.94 -2.69
C LYS A 135 -16.77 23.34 -2.44
N LEU A 136 -17.52 22.62 -1.58
CA LEU A 136 -18.90 22.98 -1.23
C LEU A 136 -19.01 24.30 -0.45
N GLN A 137 -17.91 24.85 0.06
CA GLN A 137 -17.89 26.14 0.75
C GLN A 137 -17.76 27.33 -0.21
N ASP A 138 -17.56 27.08 -1.51
CA ASP A 138 -17.53 28.15 -2.51
C ASP A 138 -18.94 28.70 -2.76
N GLU A 139 -19.13 29.97 -2.51
CA GLU A 139 -20.42 30.67 -2.69
C GLU A 139 -20.86 30.80 -4.16
N ASN A 140 -19.95 30.56 -5.12
CA ASN A 140 -20.22 30.70 -6.54
C ASN A 140 -20.62 29.39 -7.23
N LEU A 141 -20.84 28.32 -6.49
CA LEU A 141 -21.26 27.04 -7.04
C LEU A 141 -22.68 27.11 -7.62
N THR A 142 -22.84 26.53 -8.79
CA THR A 142 -24.16 26.29 -9.38
C THR A 142 -24.86 25.12 -8.68
N ASP A 143 -26.18 25.07 -8.77
CA ASP A 143 -26.97 23.96 -8.18
C ASP A 143 -26.57 22.60 -8.75
N ASP A 144 -26.25 22.53 -10.04
CA ASP A 144 -25.80 21.30 -10.71
C ASP A 144 -24.44 20.83 -10.20
N GLU A 145 -23.47 21.74 -10.00
CA GLU A 145 -22.16 21.43 -9.42
C GLU A 145 -22.27 20.96 -7.98
N MET A 146 -23.15 21.61 -7.20
CA MET A 146 -23.40 21.21 -5.82
C MET A 146 -23.99 19.79 -5.75
N GLN A 147 -24.93 19.47 -6.64
CA GLN A 147 -25.52 18.14 -6.72
C GLN A 147 -24.50 17.07 -7.12
N ASP A 148 -23.61 17.34 -8.09
CA ASP A 148 -22.53 16.43 -8.49
C ASP A 148 -21.58 16.17 -7.31
N ILE A 149 -21.14 17.21 -6.60
CA ILE A 149 -20.27 17.07 -5.43
C ILE A 149 -20.94 16.23 -4.33
N MET A 150 -22.23 16.45 -4.04
CA MET A 150 -22.97 15.67 -3.06
C MET A 150 -23.07 14.19 -3.46
N GLN A 151 -23.30 13.92 -4.75
CA GLN A 151 -23.34 12.55 -5.28
C GLN A 151 -21.97 11.86 -5.12
N ARG A 152 -20.88 12.54 -5.44
CA ARG A 152 -19.49 12.04 -5.26
C ARG A 152 -19.20 11.77 -3.79
N LEU A 153 -19.55 12.67 -2.88
CA LEU A 153 -19.41 12.45 -1.44
C LEU A 153 -20.19 11.23 -0.95
N SER A 154 -21.41 11.03 -1.44
CA SER A 154 -22.21 9.84 -1.13
C SER A 154 -21.51 8.55 -1.58
N ASN A 155 -20.94 8.53 -2.78
CA ASN A 155 -20.20 7.38 -3.30
C ASN A 155 -18.94 7.10 -2.48
N LEU A 156 -18.16 8.14 -2.13
CA LEU A 156 -17.00 8.01 -1.27
C LEU A 156 -17.35 7.47 0.12
N ASN A 157 -18.45 7.91 0.71
CA ASN A 157 -18.91 7.40 2.00
C ASN A 157 -19.29 5.91 1.94
N ARG A 158 -19.90 5.44 0.85
CA ARG A 158 -20.16 4.01 0.63
C ARG A 158 -18.84 3.22 0.53
N GLY A 159 -17.85 3.74 -0.20
CA GLY A 159 -16.51 3.17 -0.28
C GLY A 159 -15.84 3.09 1.09
N LYS A 160 -15.93 4.15 1.90
CA LYS A 160 -15.38 4.20 3.26
C LYS A 160 -15.96 3.10 4.15
N VAL A 161 -17.28 2.88 4.11
CA VAL A 161 -17.93 1.81 4.87
C VAL A 161 -17.45 0.42 4.41
N SER A 162 -17.30 0.21 3.11
CA SER A 162 -16.78 -1.05 2.57
C SER A 162 -15.34 -1.33 3.05
N ILE A 163 -14.48 -0.31 3.00
CA ILE A 163 -13.10 -0.39 3.47
C ILE A 163 -13.03 -0.65 4.97
N ALA A 164 -13.85 0.03 5.78
CA ALA A 164 -13.89 -0.19 7.22
C ALA A 164 -14.28 -1.63 7.58
N ARG A 165 -15.22 -2.24 6.84
CA ARG A 165 -15.58 -3.64 7.00
C ARG A 165 -14.44 -4.60 6.63
N LYS A 166 -13.69 -4.30 5.57
CA LYS A 166 -12.50 -5.08 5.20
C LYS A 166 -11.43 -4.99 6.28
N LEU A 167 -11.11 -3.79 6.78
CA LEU A 167 -10.14 -3.59 7.86
C LEU A 167 -10.54 -4.33 9.14
N HIS A 168 -11.80 -4.31 9.53
CA HIS A 168 -12.27 -5.03 10.72
C HIS A 168 -12.05 -6.54 10.60
N ARG A 169 -12.24 -7.12 9.42
CA ARG A 169 -11.99 -8.55 9.17
C ARG A 169 -10.49 -8.92 9.15
N LEU A 170 -9.61 -7.95 8.90
CA LEU A 170 -8.16 -8.16 8.87
C LEU A 170 -7.51 -8.01 10.26
N ILE A 171 -8.23 -7.46 11.24
CA ILE A 171 -7.74 -7.22 12.61
C ILE A 171 -8.24 -8.30 13.58
N LEU A 172 -9.27 -9.05 13.21
CA LEU A 172 -9.82 -10.20 13.95
C LEU A 172 -9.16 -11.50 13.52
#